data_ced5ef1194fc4f774077786073213354
#
_entry.id   ced5ef1194fc4f774077786073213354
#
_cell.length_a   1.000
_cell.length_b   1.000
_cell.length_c   1.000
_cell.angle_alpha   90.00
_cell.angle_beta   90.00
_cell.angle_gamma   90.00
#
_symmetry.space_group_name_H-M   'P 1'
#
loop_
_entity.id
_entity.type
_entity.pdbx_description
1 polymer ?
#
loop_
_entity_poly.entity_id
_entity_poly.type
_entity_poly.pdbx_seq_one_letter_code
_entity_poly.pdbx_strand_id
1 'polypeptide(L)'
;MADEQQPSGLRPVPGTASGRGRIAVGFAELTTAVLDRPTRRRAGVFRRALRREASRLRDPRRIAAILLLSLTFAIVLAGLIGRGEPAGADARAYWAGVRLWVNGGNPYAPTGPFMPYVYAPWMLPLFAPWALLPWDVAWFVWRWGTILALLWTIHWAYKRRPLTTAVFVALLAFPLGANLDTGNINLQLTLMLWAAQFTGPRLGGLLWALATWMKWVPAIHWFILAPRARLWGLVWLAVSILLSLVTLPATINQFQALFGFGARPVRLDFLVFLWAFVPWLYRREHPFGWLRPSTWNLGSWATRGYLDRRVREFLGLRA
;
A
#
# COMPACT_ATOMS: atom_id res chain seq x y z
N MET A 1 -82.90 39.42 28.17
CA MET A 1 -82.45 38.10 28.59
C MET A 1 -81.48 37.61 27.56
N ALA A 2 -80.22 37.85 27.77
CA ALA A 2 -79.10 37.36 26.94
C ALA A 2 -77.99 37.05 27.91
N ASP A 3 -77.64 35.79 27.95
CA ASP A 3 -76.60 35.20 28.77
C ASP A 3 -75.26 35.49 28.16
N GLU A 4 -74.38 36.16 28.86
CA GLU A 4 -73.04 36.52 28.49
C GLU A 4 -72.09 35.38 28.95
N GLN A 5 -71.69 34.54 28.03
CA GLN A 5 -70.64 33.52 28.29
C GLN A 5 -69.20 34.12 28.11
N GLN A 6 -68.52 34.21 29.25
CA GLN A 6 -67.11 34.58 29.32
C GLN A 6 -66.20 33.50 28.66
N PRO A 7 -65.26 33.88 27.84
CA PRO A 7 -64.26 32.91 27.32
C PRO A 7 -63.09 32.67 28.32
N SER A 8 -62.87 31.42 28.59
CA SER A 8 -61.84 30.85 29.47
C SER A 8 -60.41 31.18 29.04
N GLY A 9 -59.61 31.46 30.04
CA GLY A 9 -58.22 31.94 29.94
C GLY A 9 -57.26 31.09 29.11
N LEU A 10 -56.58 31.80 28.26
CA LEU A 10 -55.36 31.32 27.58
C LEU A 10 -54.21 31.26 28.60
N ARG A 11 -53.70 30.04 28.85
CA ARG A 11 -52.43 29.85 29.58
C ARG A 11 -51.28 30.34 28.70
N PRO A 12 -50.32 31.07 29.26
CA PRO A 12 -49.13 31.47 28.52
C PRO A 12 -48.27 30.25 28.15
N VAL A 13 -47.95 30.13 26.86
CA VAL A 13 -46.97 29.14 26.32
C VAL A 13 -45.59 29.54 26.84
N PRO A 14 -44.81 28.62 27.43
CA PRO A 14 -43.44 28.93 27.85
C PRO A 14 -42.60 29.24 26.61
N GLY A 15 -41.94 30.39 26.66
CA GLY A 15 -41.10 30.89 25.56
C GLY A 15 -40.08 29.89 25.09
N THR A 16 -40.05 29.66 23.79
CA THR A 16 -38.99 28.95 23.08
C THR A 16 -37.69 29.72 23.25
N ALA A 17 -36.91 29.39 24.26
CA ALA A 17 -35.53 29.87 24.37
C ALA A 17 -34.76 29.44 23.13
N SER A 18 -34.25 30.42 22.40
CA SER A 18 -33.54 30.33 21.16
C SER A 18 -32.50 29.19 21.19
N GLY A 19 -32.62 28.22 20.29
CA GLY A 19 -31.76 27.02 20.18
C GLY A 19 -30.28 27.33 19.96
N ARG A 20 -29.94 28.56 19.61
CA ARG A 20 -28.55 29.02 19.44
C ARG A 20 -27.77 29.13 20.75
N GLY A 21 -28.42 29.52 21.86
CA GLY A 21 -27.75 29.60 23.16
C GLY A 21 -27.38 28.23 23.73
N ARG A 22 -28.20 27.20 23.53
CA ARG A 22 -27.93 25.83 24.01
C ARG A 22 -26.80 25.13 23.27
N ILE A 23 -26.64 25.39 21.98
CA ILE A 23 -25.53 24.83 21.18
C ILE A 23 -24.20 25.46 21.59
N ALA A 24 -24.17 26.78 21.85
CA ALA A 24 -22.93 27.46 22.26
C ALA A 24 -22.47 27.05 23.66
N VAL A 25 -23.37 26.83 24.60
CA VAL A 25 -23.04 26.32 25.95
C VAL A 25 -22.55 24.87 25.88
N GLY A 26 -23.19 24.02 25.08
CA GLY A 26 -22.73 22.63 24.87
C GLY A 26 -21.33 22.52 24.23
N PHE A 27 -20.99 23.42 23.34
CA PHE A 27 -19.62 23.46 22.74
C PHE A 27 -18.57 24.00 23.73
N ALA A 28 -18.90 24.96 24.55
CA ALA A 28 -17.99 25.47 25.59
C ALA A 28 -17.76 24.40 26.69
N GLU A 29 -18.81 23.70 27.12
CA GLU A 29 -18.66 22.58 28.07
C GLU A 29 -17.91 21.38 27.49
N LEU A 30 -18.09 21.05 26.21
CA LEU A 30 -17.33 20.01 25.54
C LEU A 30 -15.83 20.38 25.37
N THR A 31 -15.53 21.64 25.06
CA THR A 31 -14.14 22.11 24.95
C THR A 31 -13.45 22.17 26.31
N THR A 32 -14.09 22.62 27.36
CA THR A 32 -13.54 22.59 28.72
C THR A 32 -13.41 21.15 29.22
N ALA A 33 -14.40 20.28 29.02
CA ALA A 33 -14.31 18.86 29.41
C ALA A 33 -13.24 18.08 28.64
N VAL A 34 -12.89 18.49 27.41
CA VAL A 34 -11.79 17.88 26.62
C VAL A 34 -10.42 18.43 27.07
N LEU A 35 -10.34 19.71 27.44
CA LEU A 35 -9.10 20.34 27.89
C LEU A 35 -8.78 20.04 29.37
N ASP A 36 -9.79 19.88 30.21
CA ASP A 36 -9.64 19.58 31.65
C ASP A 36 -9.52 18.09 31.99
N ARG A 37 -9.53 17.18 30.99
CA ARG A 37 -9.20 15.78 31.24
C ARG A 37 -7.73 15.66 31.61
N PRO A 38 -7.43 15.29 32.86
CA PRO A 38 -6.14 15.54 33.46
C PRO A 38 -5.01 14.91 32.63
N THR A 39 -4.06 15.75 32.27
CA THR A 39 -2.74 15.39 31.68
C THR A 39 -2.07 14.23 32.43
N ARG A 40 -2.37 14.01 33.72
CA ARG A 40 -1.94 12.84 34.52
C ARG A 40 -2.37 11.49 33.94
N ARG A 41 -3.57 11.35 33.32
CA ARG A 41 -4.01 10.08 32.72
C ARG A 41 -3.22 9.78 31.43
N ARG A 42 -2.93 10.81 30.65
CA ARG A 42 -2.09 10.69 29.42
C ARG A 42 -0.64 10.37 29.76
N ALA A 43 -0.09 11.02 30.79
CA ALA A 43 1.26 10.70 31.28
C ALA A 43 1.36 9.27 31.82
N GLY A 44 0.33 8.75 32.47
CA GLY A 44 0.29 7.35 32.93
C GLY A 44 0.18 6.32 31.80
N VAL A 45 -0.51 6.65 30.69
CA VAL A 45 -0.58 5.81 29.50
C VAL A 45 0.78 5.78 28.79
N PHE A 46 1.40 6.95 28.62
CA PHE A 46 2.72 7.08 28.01
C PHE A 46 3.82 6.36 28.82
N ARG A 47 3.84 6.54 30.15
CA ARG A 47 4.79 5.81 31.04
C ARG A 47 4.57 4.30 30.98
N ARG A 48 3.33 3.82 30.92
CA ARG A 48 3.04 2.39 30.73
C ARG A 48 3.48 1.87 29.39
N ALA A 49 3.28 2.64 28.32
CA ALA A 49 3.78 2.30 26.99
C ALA A 49 5.32 2.24 26.97
N LEU A 50 5.99 3.24 27.54
CA LEU A 50 7.46 3.26 27.69
C LEU A 50 7.99 2.08 28.51
N ARG A 51 7.37 1.75 29.64
CA ARG A 51 7.78 0.59 30.46
C ARG A 51 7.58 -0.73 29.70
N ARG A 52 6.48 -0.85 28.92
CA ARG A 52 6.24 -2.03 28.06
C ARG A 52 7.30 -2.13 26.96
N GLU A 53 7.65 -1.02 26.31
CA GLU A 53 8.71 -1.04 25.29
C GLU A 53 10.08 -1.27 25.92
N ALA A 54 10.42 -0.68 27.08
CA ALA A 54 11.64 -0.94 27.80
C ALA A 54 11.76 -2.40 28.26
N SER A 55 10.67 -3.03 28.71
CA SER A 55 10.69 -4.47 29.02
C SER A 55 10.88 -5.34 27.77
N ARG A 56 10.37 -4.91 26.62
CA ARG A 56 10.60 -5.59 25.34
C ARG A 56 12.01 -5.46 24.83
N LEU A 57 12.72 -4.35 25.17
CA LEU A 57 14.14 -4.16 24.83
C LEU A 57 15.08 -5.05 25.66
N ARG A 58 14.59 -5.78 26.68
CA ARG A 58 15.38 -6.82 27.38
C ARG A 58 15.49 -8.13 26.58
N ASP A 59 14.65 -8.32 25.55
CA ASP A 59 14.74 -9.49 24.67
C ASP A 59 15.97 -9.32 23.73
N PRO A 60 17.00 -10.19 23.83
CA PRO A 60 18.21 -10.09 23.04
C PRO A 60 17.93 -10.18 21.52
N ARG A 61 16.87 -10.90 21.14
CA ARG A 61 16.45 -10.98 19.72
C ARG A 61 15.97 -9.64 19.19
N ARG A 62 15.33 -8.83 20.03
CA ARG A 62 14.87 -7.48 19.65
C ARG A 62 16.01 -6.49 19.57
N ILE A 63 16.96 -6.58 20.51
CA ILE A 63 18.19 -5.77 20.48
C ILE A 63 18.94 -6.08 19.19
N ALA A 64 19.21 -7.36 18.90
CA ALA A 64 19.89 -7.77 17.69
C ALA A 64 19.15 -7.29 16.42
N ALA A 65 17.80 -7.36 16.41
CA ALA A 65 16.99 -6.88 15.28
C ALA A 65 17.12 -5.36 15.09
N ILE A 66 17.10 -4.58 16.17
CA ILE A 66 17.25 -3.12 16.10
C ILE A 66 18.66 -2.77 15.59
N LEU A 67 19.70 -3.39 16.12
CA LEU A 67 21.08 -3.15 15.67
C LEU A 67 21.24 -3.48 14.18
N LEU A 68 20.71 -4.63 13.75
CA LEU A 68 20.79 -5.05 12.36
C LEU A 68 20.00 -4.10 11.43
N LEU A 69 18.79 -3.69 11.80
CA LEU A 69 18.02 -2.71 11.05
C LEU A 69 18.73 -1.37 10.99
N SER A 70 19.25 -0.87 12.12
CA SER A 70 19.98 0.40 12.16
C SER A 70 21.22 0.37 11.26
N LEU A 71 22.00 -0.71 11.32
CA LEU A 71 23.15 -0.91 10.43
C LEU A 71 22.73 -0.96 8.96
N THR A 72 21.67 -1.71 8.65
CA THR A 72 21.15 -1.82 7.28
C THR A 72 20.70 -0.46 6.74
N PHE A 73 19.96 0.30 7.54
CA PHE A 73 19.53 1.65 7.13
C PHE A 73 20.70 2.62 7.00
N ALA A 74 21.71 2.53 7.88
CA ALA A 74 22.92 3.34 7.75
C ALA A 74 23.68 3.04 6.45
N ILE A 75 23.82 1.76 6.09
CA ILE A 75 24.47 1.35 4.83
C ILE A 75 23.67 1.85 3.62
N VAL A 76 22.34 1.67 3.60
CA VAL A 76 21.50 2.15 2.52
C VAL A 76 21.59 3.68 2.40
N LEU A 77 21.51 4.39 3.51
CA LEU A 77 21.58 5.85 3.55
C LEU A 77 22.96 6.35 3.08
N ALA A 78 24.04 5.74 3.55
CA ALA A 78 25.40 6.08 3.11
C ALA A 78 25.57 5.86 1.60
N GLY A 79 25.02 4.77 1.05
CA GLY A 79 24.99 4.52 -0.38
C GLY A 79 24.21 5.56 -1.17
N LEU A 80 23.07 6.03 -0.64
CA LEU A 80 22.25 7.06 -1.27
C LEU A 80 22.92 8.46 -1.24
N ILE A 81 23.63 8.78 -0.17
CA ILE A 81 24.36 10.05 -0.02
C ILE A 81 25.64 10.03 -0.87
N GLY A 82 26.38 8.92 -0.85
CA GLY A 82 27.68 8.82 -1.51
C GLY A 82 27.64 8.85 -3.04
N ARG A 83 26.47 8.70 -3.66
CA ARG A 83 26.34 8.73 -5.12
C ARG A 83 26.43 10.13 -5.74
N GLY A 84 26.15 11.20 -5.02
CA GLY A 84 26.33 12.58 -5.44
C GLY A 84 25.48 13.07 -6.63
N GLU A 85 24.89 12.18 -7.41
CA GLU A 85 24.07 12.49 -8.56
C GLU A 85 22.60 12.68 -8.20
N PRO A 86 21.82 13.47 -8.95
CA PRO A 86 20.41 13.65 -8.67
C PRO A 86 19.67 12.32 -8.79
N ALA A 87 19.25 11.79 -7.64
CA ALA A 87 18.45 10.59 -7.56
C ALA A 87 17.13 10.73 -8.36
N GLY A 88 16.49 9.62 -8.69
CA GLY A 88 15.14 9.61 -9.27
C GLY A 88 15.08 9.48 -10.78
N ALA A 89 16.07 8.89 -11.42
CA ALA A 89 16.12 8.73 -12.88
C ALA A 89 14.85 8.06 -13.45
N ASP A 90 14.39 6.96 -12.83
CA ASP A 90 13.17 6.25 -13.26
C ASP A 90 11.91 7.09 -12.98
N ALA A 91 11.81 7.71 -11.79
CA ALA A 91 10.68 8.56 -11.44
C ALA A 91 10.61 9.79 -12.37
N ARG A 92 11.77 10.34 -12.78
CA ARG A 92 11.83 11.45 -13.73
C ARG A 92 11.32 11.06 -15.10
N ALA A 93 11.60 9.82 -15.55
CA ALA A 93 11.04 9.29 -16.80
C ALA A 93 9.51 9.22 -16.76
N TYR A 94 8.92 8.77 -15.64
CA TYR A 94 7.46 8.74 -15.47
C TYR A 94 6.86 10.14 -15.46
N TRP A 95 7.48 11.06 -14.71
CA TRP A 95 7.06 12.46 -14.63
C TRP A 95 7.13 13.17 -15.99
N ALA A 96 8.26 13.02 -16.71
CA ALA A 96 8.44 13.61 -18.03
C ALA A 96 7.50 13.00 -19.07
N GLY A 97 7.30 11.68 -19.06
CA GLY A 97 6.38 11.00 -19.96
C GLY A 97 4.95 11.49 -19.84
N VAL A 98 4.45 11.69 -18.61
CA VAL A 98 3.11 12.26 -18.39
C VAL A 98 3.02 13.70 -18.88
N ARG A 99 4.02 14.52 -18.61
CA ARG A 99 4.03 15.92 -19.10
C ARG A 99 4.07 16.01 -20.62
N LEU A 100 4.84 15.15 -21.28
CA LEU A 100 4.83 15.04 -22.73
C LEU A 100 3.42 14.68 -23.23
N TRP A 101 2.79 13.67 -22.63
CA TRP A 101 1.44 13.25 -23.01
C TRP A 101 0.40 14.36 -22.83
N VAL A 102 0.41 15.08 -21.70
CA VAL A 102 -0.51 16.19 -21.44
C VAL A 102 -0.34 17.32 -22.46
N ASN A 103 0.89 17.54 -22.94
CA ASN A 103 1.21 18.55 -23.96
C ASN A 103 1.06 18.02 -25.41
N GLY A 104 0.43 16.85 -25.62
CA GLY A 104 0.19 16.28 -26.94
C GLY A 104 1.42 15.61 -27.57
N GLY A 105 2.54 15.47 -26.85
CA GLY A 105 3.74 14.79 -27.31
C GLY A 105 3.65 13.27 -27.13
N ASN A 106 4.64 12.56 -27.72
CA ASN A 106 4.72 11.10 -27.60
C ASN A 106 5.59 10.70 -26.38
N PRO A 107 5.04 10.15 -25.30
CA PRO A 107 5.80 9.74 -24.11
C PRO A 107 6.72 8.55 -24.35
N TYR A 108 6.50 7.79 -25.43
CA TYR A 108 7.28 6.60 -25.79
C TYR A 108 8.52 6.91 -26.64
N ALA A 109 8.59 8.10 -27.21
CA ALA A 109 9.73 8.59 -27.99
C ALA A 109 10.09 10.02 -27.57
N PRO A 110 10.58 10.23 -26.33
CA PRO A 110 10.91 11.57 -25.86
C PRO A 110 12.10 12.11 -26.62
N THR A 111 12.01 13.39 -26.99
CA THR A 111 13.17 14.15 -27.48
C THR A 111 13.91 14.73 -26.28
N GLY A 112 15.14 14.30 -26.04
CA GLY A 112 15.96 14.81 -24.94
C GLY A 112 16.55 13.74 -24.03
N PRO A 113 17.09 14.11 -22.86
CA PRO A 113 17.86 13.20 -21.99
C PRO A 113 17.01 12.22 -21.17
N PHE A 114 15.69 12.26 -21.32
CA PHE A 114 14.79 11.43 -20.52
C PHE A 114 14.65 10.04 -21.14
N MET A 115 14.60 9.02 -20.27
CA MET A 115 14.23 7.68 -20.68
C MET A 115 12.75 7.63 -21.14
N PRO A 116 12.42 6.80 -22.15
CA PRO A 116 11.04 6.67 -22.61
C PRO A 116 10.15 6.11 -21.50
N TYR A 117 8.89 6.54 -21.51
CA TYR A 117 7.85 5.91 -20.71
C TYR A 117 7.55 4.52 -21.30
N VAL A 118 7.52 3.49 -20.47
CA VAL A 118 7.41 2.10 -20.94
C VAL A 118 6.17 1.35 -20.44
N TYR A 119 5.25 2.06 -19.78
CA TYR A 119 4.01 1.46 -19.26
C TYR A 119 2.81 1.75 -20.18
N ALA A 120 1.68 1.07 -19.90
CA ALA A 120 0.49 1.19 -20.73
C ALA A 120 -0.05 2.64 -20.82
N PRO A 121 -0.58 3.04 -22.01
CA PRO A 121 -1.06 4.40 -22.25
C PRO A 121 -2.16 4.81 -21.26
N TRP A 122 -3.07 3.90 -20.94
CA TRP A 122 -4.16 4.15 -20.00
C TRP A 122 -3.70 4.35 -18.54
N MET A 123 -2.42 4.13 -18.24
CA MET A 123 -1.82 4.44 -16.92
C MET A 123 -1.35 5.87 -16.81
N LEU A 124 -1.12 6.59 -17.91
CA LEU A 124 -0.67 7.99 -17.88
C LEU A 124 -1.60 8.88 -17.03
N PRO A 125 -2.95 8.78 -17.14
CA PRO A 125 -3.86 9.54 -16.28
C PRO A 125 -3.71 9.23 -14.79
N LEU A 126 -3.29 8.02 -14.41
CA LEU A 126 -3.10 7.65 -13.00
C LEU A 126 -1.90 8.38 -12.37
N PHE A 127 -0.88 8.68 -13.18
CA PHE A 127 0.28 9.45 -12.74
C PHE A 127 0.08 10.97 -12.86
N ALA A 128 -0.93 11.44 -13.60
CA ALA A 128 -1.11 12.85 -13.89
C ALA A 128 -1.21 13.73 -12.62
N PRO A 129 -1.98 13.38 -11.58
CA PRO A 129 -2.07 14.22 -10.37
C PRO A 129 -0.71 14.48 -9.71
N TRP A 130 0.18 13.49 -9.75
CA TRP A 130 1.53 13.60 -9.21
C TRP A 130 2.48 14.31 -10.20
N ALA A 131 2.43 13.98 -11.49
CA ALA A 131 3.36 14.49 -12.50
C ALA A 131 3.08 15.95 -12.89
N LEU A 132 1.91 16.50 -12.59
CA LEU A 132 1.61 17.92 -12.78
C LEU A 132 2.30 18.81 -11.73
N LEU A 133 2.78 18.26 -10.63
CA LEU A 133 3.58 18.98 -9.65
C LEU A 133 4.96 19.37 -10.25
N PRO A 134 5.59 20.46 -9.80
CA PRO A 134 7.01 20.72 -10.09
C PRO A 134 7.87 19.53 -9.71
N TRP A 135 8.97 19.29 -10.47
CA TRP A 135 9.78 18.08 -10.27
C TRP A 135 10.24 17.88 -8.82
N ASP A 136 10.73 18.90 -8.17
CA ASP A 136 11.26 18.78 -6.80
C ASP A 136 10.18 18.35 -5.80
N VAL A 137 8.97 18.89 -5.94
CA VAL A 137 7.80 18.52 -5.12
C VAL A 137 7.35 17.11 -5.46
N ALA A 138 7.25 16.78 -6.75
CA ALA A 138 6.87 15.45 -7.22
C ALA A 138 7.84 14.38 -6.70
N TRP A 139 9.15 14.66 -6.79
CA TRP A 139 10.20 13.78 -6.30
C TRP A 139 10.18 13.64 -4.78
N PHE A 140 10.00 14.72 -4.05
CA PHE A 140 9.85 14.70 -2.60
C PHE A 140 8.67 13.81 -2.18
N VAL A 141 7.48 14.01 -2.76
CA VAL A 141 6.28 13.23 -2.46
C VAL A 141 6.48 11.75 -2.81
N TRP A 142 7.07 11.45 -3.96
CA TRP A 142 7.35 10.09 -4.40
C TRP A 142 8.30 9.37 -3.44
N ARG A 143 9.42 9.99 -3.15
CA ARG A 143 10.48 9.38 -2.33
C ARG A 143 10.02 9.22 -0.88
N TRP A 144 9.55 10.29 -0.26
CA TRP A 144 9.14 10.25 1.14
C TRP A 144 7.87 9.45 1.36
N GLY A 145 6.89 9.51 0.47
CA GLY A 145 5.71 8.66 0.50
C GLY A 145 6.07 7.17 0.48
N THR A 146 7.02 6.80 -0.39
CA THR A 146 7.54 5.45 -0.48
C THR A 146 8.28 5.02 0.79
N ILE A 147 9.17 5.87 1.31
CA ILE A 147 9.91 5.60 2.56
C ILE A 147 8.96 5.41 3.73
N LEU A 148 7.99 6.28 3.92
CA LEU A 148 7.03 6.20 5.03
C LEU A 148 6.17 4.94 4.94
N ALA A 149 5.69 4.60 3.74
CA ALA A 149 4.93 3.37 3.53
C ALA A 149 5.79 2.12 3.77
N LEU A 150 7.05 2.12 3.33
CA LEU A 150 8.01 1.03 3.59
C LEU A 150 8.26 0.88 5.09
N LEU A 151 8.57 1.95 5.80
CA LEU A 151 8.81 1.95 7.25
C LEU A 151 7.58 1.45 8.01
N TRP A 152 6.37 1.81 7.57
CA TRP A 152 5.14 1.29 8.15
C TRP A 152 5.02 -0.23 7.98
N THR A 153 5.34 -0.78 6.80
CA THR A 153 5.34 -2.23 6.57
C THR A 153 6.41 -2.95 7.38
N ILE A 154 7.61 -2.38 7.49
CA ILE A 154 8.70 -2.92 8.32
C ILE A 154 8.29 -2.92 9.80
N HIS A 155 7.72 -1.82 10.29
CA HIS A 155 7.22 -1.74 11.67
C HIS A 155 6.13 -2.79 11.96
N TRP A 156 5.19 -2.99 11.02
CA TRP A 156 4.16 -4.03 11.12
C TRP A 156 4.78 -5.44 11.21
N ALA A 157 5.78 -5.73 10.39
CA ALA A 157 6.49 -7.01 10.36
C ALA A 157 7.33 -7.21 11.62
N TYR A 158 8.09 -6.19 12.03
CA TYR A 158 8.93 -6.18 13.23
C TYR A 158 8.14 -6.49 14.51
N LYS A 159 6.95 -5.92 14.66
CA LYS A 159 6.09 -6.23 15.82
C LYS A 159 5.75 -7.72 15.93
N ARG A 160 5.76 -8.46 14.84
CA ARG A 160 5.42 -9.90 14.80
C ARG A 160 6.64 -10.80 14.92
N ARG A 161 7.66 -10.53 14.15
CA ARG A 161 8.89 -11.34 14.09
C ARG A 161 10.12 -10.43 13.95
N PRO A 162 10.63 -9.85 15.06
CA PRO A 162 11.64 -8.79 14.99
C PRO A 162 12.92 -9.24 14.26
N LEU A 163 13.54 -10.32 14.70
CA LEU A 163 14.82 -10.77 14.12
C LEU A 163 14.66 -11.24 12.66
N THR A 164 13.63 -12.02 12.35
CA THR A 164 13.36 -12.46 10.97
C THR A 164 13.13 -11.28 10.06
N THR A 165 12.41 -10.25 10.53
CA THR A 165 12.19 -9.00 9.77
C THR A 165 13.50 -8.28 9.51
N ALA A 166 14.36 -8.14 10.53
CA ALA A 166 15.64 -7.46 10.39
C ALA A 166 16.56 -8.18 9.39
N VAL A 167 16.65 -9.50 9.48
CA VAL A 167 17.43 -10.31 8.53
C VAL A 167 16.88 -10.16 7.10
N PHE A 168 15.56 -10.22 6.94
CA PHE A 168 14.96 -10.11 5.62
C PHE A 168 15.15 -8.71 5.00
N VAL A 169 15.05 -7.64 5.79
CA VAL A 169 15.37 -6.27 5.35
C VAL A 169 16.84 -6.14 5.00
N ALA A 170 17.75 -6.74 5.77
CA ALA A 170 19.19 -6.73 5.49
C ALA A 170 19.52 -7.44 4.17
N LEU A 171 18.90 -8.59 3.90
CA LEU A 171 19.05 -9.30 2.63
C LEU A 171 18.53 -8.48 1.43
N LEU A 172 17.53 -7.64 1.66
CA LEU A 172 16.95 -6.75 0.66
C LEU A 172 17.59 -5.35 0.65
N ALA A 173 18.67 -5.09 1.39
CA ALA A 173 19.28 -3.77 1.50
C ALA A 173 19.64 -3.17 0.14
N PHE A 174 20.31 -3.94 -0.72
CA PHE A 174 20.67 -3.51 -2.08
C PHE A 174 19.44 -3.20 -2.96
N PRO A 175 18.47 -4.11 -3.15
CA PRO A 175 17.29 -3.81 -3.96
C PRO A 175 16.43 -2.66 -3.38
N LEU A 176 16.35 -2.52 -2.07
CA LEU A 176 15.68 -1.38 -1.44
C LEU A 176 16.40 -0.07 -1.74
N GLY A 177 17.72 -0.03 -1.55
CA GLY A 177 18.54 1.14 -1.86
C GLY A 177 18.46 1.54 -3.32
N ALA A 178 18.62 0.59 -4.25
CA ALA A 178 18.56 0.82 -5.68
C ALA A 178 17.20 1.41 -6.13
N ASN A 179 16.08 0.87 -5.61
CA ASN A 179 14.75 1.37 -5.96
C ASN A 179 14.47 2.75 -5.34
N LEU A 180 14.98 3.03 -4.14
CA LEU A 180 14.85 4.35 -3.50
C LEU A 180 15.72 5.42 -4.19
N ASP A 181 16.87 5.02 -4.74
CA ASP A 181 17.78 5.88 -5.46
C ASP A 181 17.21 6.31 -6.82
N THR A 182 16.84 5.33 -7.65
CA THR A 182 16.31 5.60 -8.98
C THR A 182 14.86 6.06 -8.98
N GLY A 183 14.13 5.88 -7.88
CA GLY A 183 12.68 6.09 -7.83
C GLY A 183 11.92 5.08 -8.67
N ASN A 184 12.49 3.85 -8.85
CA ASN A 184 11.83 2.81 -9.62
C ASN A 184 10.52 2.39 -8.97
N ILE A 185 9.50 2.15 -9.78
CA ILE A 185 8.16 1.81 -9.35
C ILE A 185 8.06 0.45 -8.65
N ASN A 186 9.08 -0.43 -8.76
CA ASN A 186 9.03 -1.76 -8.16
C ASN A 186 8.69 -1.74 -6.68
N LEU A 187 9.21 -0.76 -5.94
CA LEU A 187 8.93 -0.65 -4.52
C LEU A 187 7.48 -0.24 -4.24
N GLN A 188 6.92 0.70 -5.03
CA GLN A 188 5.51 1.06 -4.93
C GLN A 188 4.60 -0.11 -5.29
N LEU A 189 4.95 -0.87 -6.35
CA LEU A 189 4.20 -2.08 -6.72
C LEU A 189 4.27 -3.14 -5.60
N THR A 190 5.42 -3.30 -4.97
CA THR A 190 5.60 -4.17 -3.80
C THR A 190 4.68 -3.75 -2.65
N LEU A 191 4.60 -2.45 -2.36
CA LEU A 191 3.70 -1.90 -1.34
C LEU A 191 2.22 -2.04 -1.72
N MET A 192 1.89 -1.93 -3.02
CA MET A 192 0.54 -2.22 -3.52
C MET A 192 0.17 -3.70 -3.31
N LEU A 193 1.07 -4.63 -3.61
CA LEU A 193 0.87 -6.05 -3.36
C LEU A 193 0.76 -6.38 -1.86
N TRP A 194 1.49 -5.64 -1.02
CA TRP A 194 1.33 -5.69 0.42
C TRP A 194 -0.09 -5.25 0.82
N ALA A 195 -0.54 -4.09 0.35
CA ALA A 195 -1.86 -3.54 0.65
C ALA A 195 -2.99 -4.44 0.12
N ALA A 196 -2.81 -5.07 -1.04
CA ALA A 196 -3.78 -5.99 -1.63
C ALA A 196 -4.19 -7.13 -0.70
N GLN A 197 -3.31 -7.54 0.22
CA GLN A 197 -3.58 -8.60 1.19
C GLN A 197 -4.42 -8.16 2.40
N PHE A 198 -4.63 -6.85 2.57
CA PHE A 198 -5.38 -6.26 3.70
C PHE A 198 -6.66 -5.57 3.27
N THR A 199 -6.83 -5.38 1.96
CA THR A 199 -7.99 -4.71 1.38
C THR A 199 -9.10 -5.70 1.03
N GLY A 200 -10.31 -5.17 0.75
CA GLY A 200 -11.42 -5.97 0.26
C GLY A 200 -11.11 -6.62 -1.11
N PRO A 201 -11.84 -7.68 -1.48
CA PRO A 201 -11.51 -8.49 -2.66
C PRO A 201 -11.40 -7.71 -3.96
N ARG A 202 -12.30 -6.74 -4.20
CA ARG A 202 -12.30 -5.92 -5.42
C ARG A 202 -11.04 -5.07 -5.52
N LEU A 203 -10.73 -4.35 -4.44
CA LEU A 203 -9.55 -3.47 -4.39
C LEU A 203 -8.25 -4.28 -4.37
N GLY A 204 -8.21 -5.39 -3.62
CA GLY A 204 -7.04 -6.27 -3.60
C GLY A 204 -6.74 -6.86 -4.97
N GLY A 205 -7.78 -7.28 -5.72
CA GLY A 205 -7.64 -7.73 -7.11
C GLY A 205 -7.17 -6.62 -8.04
N LEU A 206 -7.72 -5.40 -7.90
CA LEU A 206 -7.30 -4.24 -8.69
C LEU A 206 -5.81 -3.91 -8.46
N LEU A 207 -5.38 -3.80 -7.20
CA LEU A 207 -3.99 -3.47 -6.86
C LEU A 207 -3.00 -4.51 -7.45
N TRP A 208 -3.35 -5.80 -7.38
CA TRP A 208 -2.55 -6.85 -7.99
C TRP A 208 -2.53 -6.76 -9.52
N ALA A 209 -3.68 -6.55 -10.17
CA ALA A 209 -3.78 -6.46 -11.63
C ALA A 209 -2.99 -5.26 -12.16
N LEU A 210 -3.10 -4.08 -11.53
CA LEU A 210 -2.31 -2.89 -11.87
C LEU A 210 -0.81 -3.17 -11.73
N ALA A 211 -0.39 -3.78 -10.61
CA ALA A 211 1.01 -4.13 -10.40
C ALA A 211 1.52 -5.12 -11.47
N THR A 212 0.72 -6.12 -11.81
CA THR A 212 1.05 -7.15 -12.82
C THR A 212 1.15 -6.54 -14.22
N TRP A 213 0.27 -5.59 -14.55
CA TRP A 213 0.32 -4.92 -15.84
C TRP A 213 1.52 -3.99 -16.00
N MET A 214 1.91 -3.33 -14.93
CA MET A 214 3.10 -2.46 -14.94
C MET A 214 4.39 -3.26 -15.03
N LYS A 215 4.45 -4.41 -14.35
CA LYS A 215 5.60 -5.31 -14.35
C LYS A 215 5.08 -6.75 -14.29
N TRP A 216 5.65 -7.65 -15.05
CA TRP A 216 5.22 -9.05 -15.08
C TRP A 216 5.50 -9.82 -13.77
N VAL A 217 6.55 -9.43 -13.01
CA VAL A 217 6.95 -10.10 -11.75
C VAL A 217 5.83 -10.15 -10.71
N PRO A 218 5.04 -9.10 -10.47
CA PRO A 218 3.85 -9.16 -9.61
C PRO A 218 2.86 -10.28 -9.91
N ALA A 219 2.83 -10.84 -11.12
CA ALA A 219 1.91 -11.94 -11.44
C ALA A 219 2.03 -13.12 -10.48
N ILE A 220 3.24 -13.47 -10.05
CA ILE A 220 3.49 -14.56 -9.09
C ILE A 220 2.79 -14.35 -7.74
N HIS A 221 2.48 -13.11 -7.37
CA HIS A 221 1.83 -12.78 -6.11
C HIS A 221 0.33 -13.09 -6.11
N TRP A 222 -0.23 -13.55 -7.21
CA TRP A 222 -1.61 -14.03 -7.27
C TRP A 222 -1.90 -15.10 -6.19
N PHE A 223 -0.93 -15.96 -5.90
CA PHE A 223 -1.07 -17.03 -4.90
C PHE A 223 -1.26 -16.54 -3.46
N ILE A 224 -0.74 -15.35 -3.14
CA ILE A 224 -0.85 -14.79 -1.78
C ILE A 224 -2.14 -14.01 -1.54
N LEU A 225 -2.92 -13.76 -2.59
CA LEU A 225 -4.21 -13.08 -2.48
C LEU A 225 -5.28 -14.00 -1.90
N ALA A 226 -6.29 -13.41 -1.26
CA ALA A 226 -7.50 -14.12 -0.88
C ALA A 226 -8.23 -14.66 -2.14
N PRO A 227 -8.92 -15.83 -2.08
CA PRO A 227 -9.53 -16.45 -3.26
C PRO A 227 -10.43 -15.51 -4.06
N ARG A 228 -11.30 -14.74 -3.39
CA ARG A 228 -12.15 -13.75 -4.08
C ARG A 228 -11.36 -12.61 -4.73
N ALA A 229 -10.24 -12.20 -4.12
CA ALA A 229 -9.38 -11.17 -4.70
C ALA A 229 -8.66 -11.68 -5.95
N ARG A 230 -8.35 -12.97 -6.04
CA ARG A 230 -7.79 -13.61 -7.23
C ARG A 230 -8.75 -13.50 -8.43
N LEU A 231 -10.04 -13.81 -8.20
CA LEU A 231 -11.06 -13.69 -9.24
C LEU A 231 -11.21 -12.25 -9.72
N TRP A 232 -11.32 -11.31 -8.78
CA TRP A 232 -11.36 -9.88 -9.13
C TRP A 232 -10.07 -9.41 -9.84
N GLY A 233 -8.92 -9.96 -9.45
CA GLY A 233 -7.65 -9.69 -10.13
C GLY A 233 -7.70 -10.07 -11.61
N LEU A 234 -8.24 -11.26 -11.93
CA LEU A 234 -8.41 -11.68 -13.34
C LEU A 234 -9.40 -10.79 -14.10
N VAL A 235 -10.50 -10.37 -13.46
CA VAL A 235 -11.45 -9.42 -14.06
C VAL A 235 -10.76 -8.09 -14.39
N TRP A 236 -10.00 -7.52 -13.44
CA TRP A 236 -9.28 -6.27 -13.65
C TRP A 236 -8.15 -6.41 -14.67
N LEU A 237 -7.50 -7.58 -14.74
CA LEU A 237 -6.52 -7.87 -15.78
C LEU A 237 -7.17 -7.88 -17.17
N ALA A 238 -8.34 -8.50 -17.31
CA ALA A 238 -9.11 -8.48 -18.55
C ALA A 238 -9.53 -7.04 -18.95
N VAL A 239 -9.98 -6.23 -17.98
CA VAL A 239 -10.25 -4.80 -18.21
C VAL A 239 -8.99 -4.07 -18.71
N SER A 240 -7.84 -4.34 -18.12
CA SER A 240 -6.56 -3.76 -18.54
C SER A 240 -6.19 -4.13 -19.99
N ILE A 241 -6.46 -5.37 -20.40
CA ILE A 241 -6.27 -5.83 -21.79
C ILE A 241 -7.22 -5.05 -22.71
N LEU A 242 -8.50 -4.94 -22.37
CA LEU A 242 -9.46 -4.18 -23.16
C LEU A 242 -9.05 -2.71 -23.33
N LEU A 243 -8.59 -2.06 -22.24
CA LEU A 243 -8.08 -0.68 -22.30
C LEU A 243 -6.85 -0.58 -23.23
N SER A 244 -5.98 -1.57 -23.23
CA SER A 244 -4.81 -1.61 -24.13
C SER A 244 -5.22 -1.82 -25.59
N LEU A 245 -6.30 -2.56 -25.86
CA LEU A 245 -6.86 -2.72 -27.19
C LEU A 245 -7.53 -1.42 -27.69
N VAL A 246 -8.27 -0.71 -26.82
CA VAL A 246 -8.86 0.59 -27.13
C VAL A 246 -7.79 1.64 -27.47
N THR A 247 -6.63 1.57 -26.81
CA THR A 247 -5.48 2.46 -27.03
C THR A 247 -4.40 1.81 -27.90
N LEU A 248 -4.78 0.93 -28.85
CA LEU A 248 -3.87 0.07 -29.59
C LEU A 248 -2.69 0.79 -30.25
N PRO A 249 -2.85 1.94 -30.95
CA PRO A 249 -1.69 2.63 -31.54
C PRO A 249 -0.64 3.05 -30.49
N ALA A 250 -1.08 3.61 -29.37
CA ALA A 250 -0.19 3.99 -28.27
C ALA A 250 0.40 2.76 -27.54
N THR A 251 -0.35 1.67 -27.47
CA THR A 251 0.12 0.39 -26.92
C THR A 251 1.21 -0.23 -27.81
N ILE A 252 1.12 -0.13 -29.12
CA ILE A 252 2.19 -0.54 -30.05
C ILE A 252 3.45 0.30 -29.80
N ASN A 253 3.34 1.62 -29.67
CA ASN A 253 4.46 2.50 -29.33
C ASN A 253 5.10 2.13 -28.00
N GLN A 254 4.29 1.77 -26.99
CA GLN A 254 4.77 1.25 -25.70
C GLN A 254 5.66 0.01 -25.88
N PHE A 255 5.20 -0.99 -26.63
CA PHE A 255 5.98 -2.20 -26.87
C PHE A 255 7.25 -1.92 -27.63
N GLN A 256 7.22 -1.05 -28.65
CA GLN A 256 8.41 -0.63 -29.38
C GLN A 256 9.44 0.04 -28.45
N ALA A 257 8.98 0.95 -27.57
CA ALA A 257 9.82 1.58 -26.57
C ALA A 257 10.42 0.56 -25.59
N LEU A 258 9.61 -0.38 -25.09
CA LEU A 258 10.02 -1.42 -24.15
C LEU A 258 11.10 -2.34 -24.74
N PHE A 259 10.91 -2.81 -25.98
CA PHE A 259 11.86 -3.70 -26.64
C PHE A 259 13.09 -2.95 -27.15
N GLY A 260 12.91 -1.71 -27.65
CA GLY A 260 14.03 -0.87 -28.12
C GLY A 260 14.95 -0.42 -26.98
N PHE A 261 14.45 -0.31 -25.76
CA PHE A 261 15.22 0.07 -24.59
C PHE A 261 16.12 -1.05 -24.04
N GLY A 262 16.11 -2.24 -24.65
CA GLY A 262 16.94 -3.37 -24.24
C GLY A 262 16.55 -3.90 -22.86
N ALA A 263 15.26 -4.18 -22.67
CA ALA A 263 14.74 -4.72 -21.42
C ALA A 263 15.53 -5.95 -20.97
N ARG A 264 16.29 -5.81 -19.89
CA ARG A 264 17.00 -6.95 -19.29
C ARG A 264 15.98 -7.80 -18.53
N PRO A 265 15.93 -9.13 -18.77
CA PRO A 265 14.85 -9.98 -18.28
C PRO A 265 14.77 -10.08 -16.75
N VAL A 266 15.91 -10.02 -16.07
CA VAL A 266 15.95 -10.08 -14.59
C VAL A 266 17.01 -9.12 -14.08
N ARG A 267 16.62 -8.30 -13.11
CA ARG A 267 17.52 -7.38 -12.42
C ARG A 267 17.43 -7.63 -10.91
N LEU A 268 18.52 -7.43 -10.19
CA LEU A 268 18.57 -7.63 -8.74
C LEU A 268 17.61 -6.69 -7.98
N ASP A 269 17.27 -5.53 -8.54
CA ASP A 269 16.28 -4.61 -7.97
C ASP A 269 14.87 -5.21 -7.91
N PHE A 270 14.55 -6.25 -8.70
CA PHE A 270 13.28 -6.99 -8.62
C PHE A 270 13.15 -7.84 -7.35
N LEU A 271 14.23 -8.14 -6.65
CA LEU A 271 14.17 -8.87 -5.40
C LEU A 271 13.35 -8.13 -4.32
N VAL A 272 13.12 -6.83 -4.48
CA VAL A 272 12.23 -6.07 -3.59
C VAL A 272 10.81 -6.65 -3.53
N PHE A 273 10.34 -7.31 -4.61
CA PHE A 273 9.03 -7.97 -4.64
C PHE A 273 8.90 -9.11 -3.63
N LEU A 274 10.02 -9.68 -3.15
CA LEU A 274 9.99 -10.68 -2.08
C LEU A 274 9.41 -10.10 -0.78
N TRP A 275 9.51 -8.79 -0.56
CA TRP A 275 8.90 -8.12 0.60
C TRP A 275 7.38 -8.25 0.63
N ALA A 276 6.73 -8.37 -0.52
CA ALA A 276 5.28 -8.55 -0.60
C ALA A 276 4.79 -9.90 -0.05
N PHE A 277 5.66 -10.91 0.07
CA PHE A 277 5.29 -12.20 0.68
C PHE A 277 5.22 -12.15 2.21
N VAL A 278 5.83 -11.15 2.85
CA VAL A 278 5.95 -11.08 4.32
C VAL A 278 4.60 -11.14 5.05
N PRO A 279 3.53 -10.42 4.64
CA PRO A 279 2.24 -10.54 5.31
C PRO A 279 1.66 -11.96 5.23
N TRP A 280 1.79 -12.59 4.08
CA TRP A 280 1.33 -13.96 3.86
C TRP A 280 2.11 -14.96 4.73
N LEU A 281 3.45 -14.84 4.79
CA LEU A 281 4.31 -15.69 5.63
C LEU A 281 4.04 -15.51 7.12
N TYR A 282 3.76 -14.27 7.58
CA TYR A 282 3.61 -13.97 9.00
C TYR A 282 2.19 -14.22 9.54
N ARG A 283 1.19 -14.29 8.66
CA ARG A 283 -0.19 -14.63 9.04
C ARG A 283 -0.38 -16.14 9.21
N ARG A 284 0.42 -16.94 8.55
CA ARG A 284 0.34 -18.39 8.61
C ARG A 284 1.40 -18.91 9.56
N GLU A 285 0.99 -19.61 10.60
CA GLU A 285 1.94 -20.31 11.48
C GLU A 285 2.75 -21.35 10.68
N HIS A 286 2.14 -21.90 9.63
CA HIS A 286 2.76 -22.86 8.73
C HIS A 286 2.44 -22.50 7.27
N PRO A 287 3.16 -21.56 6.64
CA PRO A 287 2.92 -21.14 5.25
C PRO A 287 3.01 -22.34 4.27
N PHE A 288 3.84 -23.34 4.59
CA PHE A 288 4.00 -24.58 3.82
C PHE A 288 3.33 -25.77 4.48
N GLY A 289 2.30 -25.57 5.29
CA GLY A 289 1.58 -26.65 5.97
C GLY A 289 1.05 -27.72 5.02
N TRP A 290 0.75 -27.36 3.77
CA TRP A 290 0.36 -28.26 2.69
C TRP A 290 1.51 -29.17 2.19
N LEU A 291 2.78 -28.80 2.44
CA LEU A 291 3.97 -29.62 2.13
C LEU A 291 4.30 -30.63 3.22
N ARG A 292 3.58 -30.63 4.37
CA ARG A 292 3.83 -31.63 5.41
C ARG A 292 3.46 -33.03 4.89
N PRO A 293 4.32 -34.03 5.09
CA PRO A 293 4.01 -35.40 4.69
C PRO A 293 2.67 -35.95 5.24
N SER A 294 2.27 -35.52 6.44
CA SER A 294 0.98 -35.85 7.06
C SER A 294 -0.24 -35.33 6.30
N THR A 295 -0.09 -34.27 5.46
CA THR A 295 -1.17 -33.77 4.61
C THR A 295 -1.20 -34.43 3.24
N TRP A 296 -0.18 -35.22 2.91
CA TRP A 296 -0.04 -35.98 1.66
C TRP A 296 -0.62 -37.40 1.76
N ASN A 297 -1.49 -37.61 2.71
CA ASN A 297 -2.17 -38.89 2.84
C ASN A 297 -3.06 -39.10 1.61
N LEU A 298 -2.56 -39.85 0.63
CA LEU A 298 -3.18 -40.11 -0.68
C LEU A 298 -4.62 -40.63 -0.53
N GLY A 299 -4.94 -41.34 0.57
CA GLY A 299 -6.29 -41.76 0.87
C GLY A 299 -7.30 -40.65 1.11
N SER A 300 -6.85 -39.49 1.68
CA SER A 300 -7.71 -38.33 1.91
C SER A 300 -7.92 -37.46 0.66
N TRP A 301 -7.02 -37.56 -0.33
CA TRP A 301 -7.15 -36.88 -1.62
C TRP A 301 -8.17 -37.55 -2.53
N ALA A 302 -8.34 -38.87 -2.38
CA ALA A 302 -9.28 -39.69 -3.17
C ALA A 302 -10.74 -39.48 -2.77
N THR A 303 -11.03 -38.88 -1.61
CA THR A 303 -12.40 -38.58 -1.22
C THR A 303 -12.89 -37.33 -1.97
N ARG A 304 -13.93 -37.54 -2.81
CA ARG A 304 -14.59 -36.46 -3.58
C ARG A 304 -14.89 -35.25 -2.73
N GLY A 305 -15.29 -35.40 -1.48
CA GLY A 305 -15.57 -34.29 -0.56
C GLY A 305 -14.37 -33.47 -0.16
N TYR A 306 -13.13 -33.98 -0.16
CA TYR A 306 -11.93 -33.20 0.13
C TYR A 306 -11.56 -32.35 -1.05
N LEU A 307 -11.56 -32.89 -2.26
CA LEU A 307 -11.29 -32.13 -3.50
C LEU A 307 -12.35 -31.05 -3.70
N ASP A 308 -13.64 -31.37 -3.52
CA ASP A 308 -14.72 -30.39 -3.65
C ASP A 308 -14.58 -29.26 -2.63
N ARG A 309 -14.25 -29.57 -1.36
CA ARG A 309 -13.98 -28.55 -0.33
C ARG A 309 -12.78 -27.68 -0.70
N ARG A 310 -11.67 -28.25 -1.16
CA ARG A 310 -10.48 -27.50 -1.58
C ARG A 310 -10.72 -26.65 -2.81
N VAL A 311 -11.46 -27.17 -3.77
CA VAL A 311 -11.86 -26.40 -4.95
C VAL A 311 -12.78 -25.25 -4.56
N ARG A 312 -13.76 -25.46 -3.69
CA ARG A 312 -14.65 -24.40 -3.17
C ARG A 312 -13.88 -23.36 -2.36
N GLU A 313 -12.97 -23.78 -1.47
CA GLU A 313 -12.08 -22.89 -0.74
C GLU A 313 -11.18 -22.07 -1.68
N PHE A 314 -10.65 -22.71 -2.73
CA PHE A 314 -9.83 -22.05 -3.74
C PHE A 314 -10.61 -21.02 -4.53
N LEU A 315 -11.84 -21.35 -4.93
CA LEU A 315 -12.74 -20.44 -5.65
C LEU A 315 -13.43 -19.44 -4.73
N GLY A 316 -13.30 -19.56 -3.42
CA GLY A 316 -13.93 -18.65 -2.45
C GLY A 316 -15.44 -18.85 -2.32
N LEU A 317 -15.95 -20.00 -2.73
CA LEU A 317 -17.34 -20.38 -2.56
C LEU A 317 -17.56 -20.88 -1.13
N ARG A 318 -18.62 -20.41 -0.46
CA ARG A 318 -18.97 -20.93 0.87
C ARG A 318 -19.36 -22.41 0.75
N ALA A 319 -18.89 -23.21 1.72
CA ALA A 319 -19.34 -24.58 1.89
C ALA A 319 -20.80 -24.61 2.34
#